data_c577f2c78c17adab3ff82381c9ba4238
#
_entry.id   c577f2c78c17adab3ff82381c9ba4238
#
_cell.length_a   1.000
_cell.length_b   1.000
_cell.length_c   1.000
_cell.angle_alpha   90.00
_cell.angle_beta   90.00
_cell.angle_gamma   90.00
#
_symmetry.space_group_name_H-M   'P 1'
#
loop_
_entity.id
_entity.type
_entity.pdbx_description
1 polymer ?
#
loop_
_entity_poly.entity_id
_entity_poly.type
_entity_poly.pdbx_seq_one_letter_code
_entity_poly.pdbx_strand_id
1 'polypeptide(L)'
;IIENEIAPTFYNKSLSTGRSADWIEYIKNCVAQVACNFTTNRMLTDYIDQYYVPQAERVDAVVADDFAQAREIAAWKKRLRREWKNVEVVSVNMPDSNSDNFAIGHAYEAEIVLNVGDLSSDEIGVEVLFATFDKKGKLHIQEKFDFTASEAVDGVAKYTASINPDRSGIYQVAGRIYAKNSKLPHRQDFELVRWL
;
A
#
# COMPACT_ATOMS: atom_id res chain seq x y z
N ILE A 1 7.57 31.06 17.16
CA ILE A 1 8.34 30.02 17.89
C ILE A 1 9.71 30.59 18.29
N ILE A 2 10.59 31.01 17.36
CA ILE A 2 11.97 31.46 17.71
C ILE A 2 11.97 32.60 18.70
N GLU A 3 11.25 33.71 18.42
CA GLU A 3 11.21 34.88 19.25
C GLU A 3 10.45 34.73 20.58
N ASN A 4 9.35 33.95 20.54
CA ASN A 4 8.41 33.88 21.65
C ASN A 4 8.61 32.67 22.56
N GLU A 5 9.35 31.66 22.11
CA GLU A 5 9.53 30.40 22.85
C GLU A 5 11.02 30.05 23.01
N ILE A 6 11.76 29.90 21.90
CA ILE A 6 13.14 29.40 21.93
C ILE A 6 14.09 30.42 22.58
N ALA A 7 14.09 31.67 22.10
CA ALA A 7 14.99 32.68 22.61
C ALA A 7 14.74 33.01 24.11
N PRO A 8 13.49 33.24 24.56
CA PRO A 8 13.23 33.45 25.98
C PRO A 8 13.69 32.26 26.82
N THR A 9 13.38 31.04 26.42
CA THR A 9 13.76 29.81 27.15
C THR A 9 15.30 29.66 27.25
N PHE A 10 16.01 29.92 26.14
CA PHE A 10 17.47 29.80 26.11
C PHE A 10 18.17 30.86 26.96
N TYR A 11 17.68 32.11 26.93
CA TYR A 11 18.29 33.24 27.63
C TYR A 11 17.83 33.40 29.09
N ASN A 12 16.80 32.69 29.53
CA ASN A 12 16.32 32.67 30.91
C ASN A 12 17.28 31.86 31.81
N LYS A 13 18.44 32.49 32.11
CA LYS A 13 19.52 31.82 32.88
C LYS A 13 19.45 32.16 34.35
N SER A 14 19.59 31.17 35.19
CA SER A 14 19.77 31.36 36.64
C SER A 14 21.08 32.12 36.93
N LEU A 15 21.01 33.14 37.78
CA LEU A 15 22.17 33.92 38.21
C LEU A 15 23.22 33.07 38.96
N SER A 16 22.80 32.04 39.66
CA SER A 16 23.68 31.14 40.43
C SER A 16 24.41 30.12 39.60
N THR A 17 23.77 29.58 38.53
CA THR A 17 24.31 28.47 37.72
C THR A 17 24.72 28.91 36.31
N GLY A 18 24.26 30.06 35.83
CA GLY A 18 24.44 30.51 34.46
C GLY A 18 23.70 29.66 33.41
N ARG A 19 22.80 28.76 33.85
CA ARG A 19 22.11 27.80 33.01
C ARG A 19 20.59 28.05 33.03
N SER A 20 19.92 27.78 31.92
CA SER A 20 18.47 27.72 31.83
C SER A 20 18.00 26.30 32.13
N ALA A 21 17.21 26.10 33.18
CA ALA A 21 16.65 24.78 33.53
C ALA A 21 15.71 24.27 32.41
N ASP A 22 14.89 25.16 31.88
CA ASP A 22 13.94 24.81 30.83
C ASP A 22 14.65 24.39 29.53
N TRP A 23 15.76 25.10 29.18
CA TRP A 23 16.56 24.70 28.03
C TRP A 23 17.24 23.33 28.21
N ILE A 24 17.67 23.00 29.43
CA ILE A 24 18.20 21.68 29.76
C ILE A 24 17.15 20.59 29.54
N GLU A 25 15.89 20.85 29.87
CA GLU A 25 14.80 19.89 29.59
C GLU A 25 14.60 19.69 28.10
N TYR A 26 14.66 20.72 27.28
CA TYR A 26 14.66 20.58 25.81
C TYR A 26 15.83 19.70 25.32
N ILE A 27 17.03 19.92 25.83
CA ILE A 27 18.21 19.09 25.50
C ILE A 27 17.97 17.62 25.87
N LYS A 28 17.51 17.35 27.09
CA LYS A 28 17.21 15.98 27.54
C LYS A 28 16.17 15.30 26.67
N ASN A 29 15.08 16.00 26.35
CA ASN A 29 14.05 15.48 25.48
C ASN A 29 14.56 15.22 24.05
N CYS A 30 15.39 16.12 23.52
CA CYS A 30 16.03 15.93 22.23
C CYS A 30 16.93 14.70 22.20
N VAL A 31 17.76 14.51 23.24
CA VAL A 31 18.61 13.30 23.34
C VAL A 31 17.78 12.05 23.49
N ALA A 32 16.74 12.05 24.33
CA ALA A 32 15.92 10.88 24.62
C ALA A 32 15.03 10.47 23.42
N GLN A 33 14.46 11.44 22.70
CA GLN A 33 13.44 11.15 21.69
C GLN A 33 13.94 11.30 20.25
N VAL A 34 14.88 12.21 19.99
CA VAL A 34 15.37 12.48 18.64
C VAL A 34 16.70 11.79 18.37
N ALA A 35 17.70 12.03 19.22
CA ALA A 35 19.06 11.51 18.96
C ALA A 35 19.11 9.98 18.90
N CYS A 36 18.34 9.29 19.73
CA CYS A 36 18.25 7.83 19.69
C CYS A 36 17.63 7.27 18.41
N ASN A 37 16.67 8.00 17.84
CA ASN A 37 15.88 7.52 16.71
C ASN A 37 16.41 8.02 15.34
N PHE A 38 17.19 9.09 15.30
CA PHE A 38 17.64 9.73 14.07
C PHE A 38 19.17 9.74 13.94
N THR A 39 19.77 8.58 14.18
CA THR A 39 21.22 8.39 13.96
C THR A 39 21.52 7.98 12.53
N THR A 40 22.70 8.37 12.03
CA THR A 40 23.19 7.92 10.72
C THR A 40 23.32 6.41 10.65
N ASN A 41 23.74 5.78 11.76
CA ASN A 41 23.86 4.32 11.81
C ASN A 41 22.52 3.62 11.59
N ARG A 42 21.45 4.07 12.28
CA ARG A 42 20.10 3.53 12.06
C ARG A 42 19.65 3.77 10.61
N MET A 43 19.84 4.99 10.09
CA MET A 43 19.48 5.33 8.71
C MET A 43 20.18 4.43 7.69
N LEU A 44 21.48 4.18 7.86
CA LEU A 44 22.22 3.27 6.99
C LEU A 44 21.72 1.83 7.09
N THR A 45 21.45 1.34 8.30
CA THR A 45 20.87 0.01 8.50
C THR A 45 19.53 -0.11 7.79
N ASP A 46 18.61 0.87 7.98
CA ASP A 46 17.32 0.89 7.32
C ASP A 46 17.46 0.87 5.78
N TYR A 47 18.40 1.63 5.22
CA TYR A 47 18.63 1.65 3.77
C TYR A 47 19.20 0.33 3.24
N ILE A 48 20.13 -0.27 3.98
CA ILE A 48 20.72 -1.56 3.60
C ILE A 48 19.61 -2.63 3.60
N ASP A 49 18.87 -2.74 4.69
CA ASP A 49 17.89 -3.81 4.88
C ASP A 49 16.64 -3.64 4.01
N GLN A 50 16.17 -2.40 3.84
CA GLN A 50 14.91 -2.16 3.12
C GLN A 50 15.09 -1.96 1.63
N TYR A 51 16.26 -1.53 1.17
CA TYR A 51 16.47 -1.15 -0.23
C TYR A 51 17.66 -1.86 -0.88
N TYR A 52 18.86 -1.80 -0.31
CA TYR A 52 20.06 -2.24 -1.02
C TYR A 52 20.14 -3.76 -1.12
N VAL A 53 19.91 -4.49 -0.04
CA VAL A 53 19.94 -5.96 -0.05
C VAL A 53 18.81 -6.52 -0.94
N PRO A 54 17.52 -6.13 -0.76
CA PRO A 54 16.47 -6.59 -1.65
C PRO A 54 16.66 -6.23 -3.12
N GLN A 55 17.29 -5.08 -3.40
CA GLN A 55 17.58 -4.69 -4.78
C GLN A 55 18.71 -5.51 -5.39
N ALA A 56 19.77 -5.82 -4.63
CA ALA A 56 20.84 -6.69 -5.09
C ALA A 56 20.32 -8.09 -5.43
N GLU A 57 19.51 -8.69 -4.57
CA GLU A 57 18.88 -10.00 -4.82
C GLU A 57 18.01 -9.99 -6.09
N ARG A 58 17.26 -8.90 -6.32
CA ARG A 58 16.49 -8.75 -7.57
C ARG A 58 17.36 -8.65 -8.80
N VAL A 59 18.47 -7.90 -8.72
CA VAL A 59 19.43 -7.79 -9.83
C VAL A 59 19.99 -9.16 -10.16
N ASP A 60 20.42 -9.93 -9.14
CA ASP A 60 20.96 -11.27 -9.34
C ASP A 60 19.93 -12.19 -10.01
N ALA A 61 18.69 -12.15 -9.60
CA ALA A 61 17.59 -12.91 -10.21
C ALA A 61 17.33 -12.49 -11.66
N VAL A 62 17.41 -11.20 -11.98
CA VAL A 62 17.15 -10.67 -13.32
C VAL A 62 18.27 -11.00 -14.30
N VAL A 63 19.54 -10.96 -13.86
CA VAL A 63 20.69 -11.23 -14.73
C VAL A 63 20.98 -12.72 -14.88
N ALA A 64 20.46 -13.56 -13.99
CA ALA A 64 20.61 -15.01 -14.08
C ALA A 64 20.10 -15.54 -15.42
N ASP A 65 20.70 -16.65 -15.87
CA ASP A 65 20.31 -17.38 -17.08
C ASP A 65 20.20 -16.48 -18.33
N ASP A 66 21.16 -15.59 -18.49
CA ASP A 66 21.21 -14.62 -19.60
C ASP A 66 19.91 -13.80 -19.68
N PHE A 67 19.50 -13.20 -18.55
CA PHE A 67 18.31 -12.36 -18.43
C PHE A 67 16.97 -13.10 -18.71
N ALA A 68 16.87 -14.37 -18.42
CA ALA A 68 15.67 -15.15 -18.70
C ALA A 68 14.41 -14.52 -18.04
N GLN A 69 14.51 -14.11 -16.77
CA GLN A 69 13.40 -13.48 -16.06
C GLN A 69 12.99 -12.14 -16.68
N ALA A 70 13.95 -11.33 -17.13
CA ALA A 70 13.65 -10.07 -17.80
C ALA A 70 12.87 -10.29 -19.09
N ARG A 71 13.29 -11.28 -19.91
CA ARG A 71 12.58 -11.66 -21.14
C ARG A 71 11.18 -12.16 -20.87
N GLU A 72 11.01 -12.99 -19.82
CA GLU A 72 9.71 -13.51 -19.40
C GLU A 72 8.75 -12.37 -18.99
N ILE A 73 9.22 -11.45 -18.13
CA ILE A 73 8.43 -10.28 -17.71
C ILE A 73 8.06 -9.40 -18.91
N ALA A 74 9.00 -9.18 -19.84
CA ALA A 74 8.73 -8.39 -21.04
C ALA A 74 7.69 -9.04 -21.95
N ALA A 75 7.76 -10.35 -22.15
CA ALA A 75 6.79 -11.12 -22.92
C ALA A 75 5.41 -11.12 -22.23
N TRP A 76 5.39 -11.29 -20.91
CA TRP A 76 4.18 -11.21 -20.10
C TRP A 76 3.51 -9.82 -20.22
N LYS A 77 4.25 -8.73 -20.03
CA LYS A 77 3.73 -7.36 -20.19
C LYS A 77 3.12 -7.12 -21.58
N LYS A 78 3.79 -7.63 -22.62
CA LYS A 78 3.31 -7.49 -24.01
C LYS A 78 2.01 -8.26 -24.23
N ARG A 79 1.92 -9.51 -23.76
CA ARG A 79 0.71 -10.33 -23.83
C ARG A 79 -0.43 -9.69 -23.05
N LEU A 80 -0.19 -9.28 -21.84
CA LEU A 80 -1.22 -8.73 -20.97
C LEU A 80 -1.80 -7.41 -21.53
N ARG A 81 -0.98 -6.52 -22.09
CA ARG A 81 -1.48 -5.30 -22.77
C ARG A 81 -2.42 -5.61 -23.94
N ARG A 82 -2.15 -6.68 -24.68
CA ARG A 82 -2.99 -7.11 -25.79
C ARG A 82 -4.34 -7.65 -25.31
N GLU A 83 -4.31 -8.49 -24.29
CA GLU A 83 -5.49 -9.22 -23.79
C GLU A 83 -6.31 -8.42 -22.78
N TRP A 84 -5.75 -7.41 -22.15
CA TRP A 84 -6.40 -6.64 -21.07
C TRP A 84 -7.76 -6.05 -21.46
N LYS A 85 -7.92 -5.66 -22.70
CA LYS A 85 -9.18 -5.12 -23.24
C LYS A 85 -10.32 -6.15 -23.28
N ASN A 86 -9.97 -7.44 -23.31
CA ASN A 86 -10.89 -8.58 -23.39
C ASN A 86 -11.34 -9.04 -22.01
N VAL A 87 -10.71 -8.53 -20.93
CA VAL A 87 -11.14 -8.85 -19.57
C VAL A 87 -12.48 -8.16 -19.31
N GLU A 88 -13.51 -8.89 -18.94
CA GLU A 88 -14.85 -8.37 -18.70
C GLU A 88 -15.35 -8.75 -17.32
N VAL A 89 -16.13 -7.86 -16.70
CA VAL A 89 -16.81 -8.14 -15.43
C VAL A 89 -18.12 -8.85 -15.76
N VAL A 90 -18.26 -10.08 -15.31
CA VAL A 90 -19.49 -10.89 -15.52
C VAL A 90 -20.49 -10.57 -14.42
N SER A 91 -20.04 -10.57 -13.17
CA SER A 91 -20.90 -10.21 -12.03
C SER A 91 -20.07 -9.67 -10.86
N VAL A 92 -20.71 -8.82 -10.08
CA VAL A 92 -20.21 -8.29 -8.81
C VAL A 92 -21.29 -8.54 -7.77
N ASN A 93 -20.97 -9.38 -6.80
CA ASN A 93 -21.80 -9.64 -5.64
C ASN A 93 -21.06 -9.14 -4.40
N MET A 94 -21.46 -7.99 -3.92
CA MET A 94 -20.93 -7.37 -2.73
C MET A 94 -22.09 -6.99 -1.83
N PRO A 95 -21.90 -6.96 -0.51
CA PRO A 95 -22.90 -6.44 0.41
C PRO A 95 -23.37 -5.05 -0.06
N ASP A 96 -24.66 -4.83 -0.12
CA ASP A 96 -25.22 -3.56 -0.59
C ASP A 96 -24.90 -2.45 0.41
N SER A 97 -23.93 -1.63 0.08
CA SER A 97 -23.48 -0.51 0.90
C SER A 97 -24.55 0.60 1.05
N ASN A 98 -25.60 0.57 0.24
CA ASN A 98 -26.71 1.51 0.31
C ASN A 98 -27.84 1.03 1.24
N SER A 99 -27.99 -0.28 1.43
CA SER A 99 -29.05 -0.88 2.26
C SER A 99 -28.56 -1.39 3.60
N ASP A 100 -27.28 -1.78 3.70
CA ASP A 100 -26.74 -2.43 4.88
C ASP A 100 -25.61 -1.60 5.50
N ASN A 101 -25.74 -1.28 6.77
CA ASN A 101 -24.63 -0.74 7.55
C ASN A 101 -23.64 -1.88 7.84
N PHE A 102 -22.40 -1.74 7.42
CA PHE A 102 -21.35 -2.66 7.81
C PHE A 102 -21.12 -2.60 9.32
N ALA A 103 -21.39 -3.70 10.00
CA ALA A 103 -21.11 -3.82 11.43
C ALA A 103 -19.63 -4.20 11.64
N ILE A 104 -18.97 -3.52 12.56
CA ILE A 104 -17.59 -3.84 12.96
C ILE A 104 -17.55 -5.25 13.53
N GLY A 105 -16.52 -6.02 13.15
CA GLY A 105 -16.33 -7.39 13.62
C GLY A 105 -17.27 -8.42 12.96
N HIS A 106 -17.99 -8.02 11.92
CA HIS A 106 -18.77 -8.93 11.08
C HIS A 106 -18.08 -9.14 9.73
N ALA A 107 -17.91 -10.38 9.32
CA ALA A 107 -17.33 -10.71 8.03
C ALA A 107 -18.43 -10.75 6.96
N TYR A 108 -18.19 -10.08 5.85
CA TYR A 108 -19.09 -10.03 4.69
C TYR A 108 -18.41 -10.70 3.49
N GLU A 109 -19.04 -11.72 2.95
CA GLU A 109 -18.53 -12.39 1.77
C GLU A 109 -18.79 -11.53 0.51
N ALA A 110 -17.75 -11.35 -0.26
CA ALA A 110 -17.80 -10.65 -1.55
C ALA A 110 -17.28 -11.55 -2.65
N GLU A 111 -17.91 -11.47 -3.82
CA GLU A 111 -17.59 -12.28 -4.99
C GLU A 111 -17.61 -11.40 -6.24
N ILE A 112 -16.56 -11.52 -7.04
CA ILE A 112 -16.46 -10.90 -8.36
C ILE A 112 -16.13 -11.99 -9.36
N VAL A 113 -16.90 -12.08 -10.44
CA VAL A 113 -16.67 -13.02 -11.53
C VAL A 113 -16.19 -12.24 -12.74
N LEU A 114 -15.04 -12.63 -13.27
CA LEU A 114 -14.44 -12.05 -14.46
C LEU A 114 -14.35 -13.08 -15.59
N ASN A 115 -14.64 -12.63 -16.80
CA ASN A 115 -14.15 -13.31 -17.99
C ASN A 115 -12.73 -12.79 -18.24
N VAL A 116 -11.75 -13.66 -18.05
CA VAL A 116 -10.32 -13.34 -18.19
C VAL A 116 -9.76 -13.79 -19.54
N GLY A 117 -10.58 -14.45 -20.36
CA GLY A 117 -10.19 -14.95 -21.67
C GLY A 117 -9.01 -15.93 -21.60
N ASP A 118 -7.95 -15.63 -22.35
CA ASP A 118 -6.72 -16.45 -22.40
C ASP A 118 -5.72 -16.13 -21.26
N LEU A 119 -6.08 -15.27 -20.32
CA LEU A 119 -5.23 -14.95 -19.16
C LEU A 119 -5.46 -15.93 -18.02
N SER A 120 -4.41 -16.17 -17.23
CA SER A 120 -4.56 -16.86 -15.96
C SER A 120 -5.22 -15.97 -14.92
N SER A 121 -6.06 -16.54 -14.08
CA SER A 121 -6.67 -15.80 -12.97
C SER A 121 -5.63 -15.20 -12.01
N ASP A 122 -4.47 -15.81 -11.86
CA ASP A 122 -3.36 -15.32 -11.04
C ASP A 122 -2.68 -14.08 -11.60
N GLU A 123 -2.87 -13.80 -12.90
CA GLU A 123 -2.31 -12.60 -13.56
C GLU A 123 -3.16 -11.35 -13.34
N ILE A 124 -4.33 -11.51 -12.72
CA ILE A 124 -5.26 -10.43 -12.41
C ILE A 124 -5.44 -10.36 -10.90
N GLY A 125 -5.12 -9.21 -10.32
CA GLY A 125 -5.46 -8.90 -8.96
C GLY A 125 -6.80 -8.17 -8.90
N VAL A 126 -7.59 -8.48 -7.88
CA VAL A 126 -8.86 -7.82 -7.58
C VAL A 126 -8.79 -7.33 -6.15
N GLU A 127 -9.14 -6.07 -5.91
CA GLU A 127 -9.24 -5.51 -4.57
C GLU A 127 -10.41 -4.55 -4.43
N VAL A 128 -10.92 -4.45 -3.22
CA VAL A 128 -11.89 -3.44 -2.80
C VAL A 128 -11.22 -2.47 -1.84
N LEU A 129 -11.52 -1.20 -2.03
CA LEU A 129 -10.97 -0.07 -1.29
C LEU A 129 -12.08 0.61 -0.52
N PHE A 130 -11.82 0.87 0.75
CA PHE A 130 -12.64 1.72 1.61
C PHE A 130 -11.89 3.04 1.80
N ALA A 131 -12.50 4.13 1.40
CA ALA A 131 -11.86 5.44 1.41
C ALA A 131 -12.77 6.52 2.03
N THR A 132 -12.16 7.55 2.57
CA THR A 132 -12.85 8.72 3.11
C THR A 132 -12.33 9.99 2.44
N PHE A 133 -13.14 11.05 2.40
CA PHE A 133 -12.69 12.37 1.98
C PHE A 133 -12.33 13.22 3.21
N ASP A 134 -11.21 13.91 3.16
CA ASP A 134 -10.90 14.94 4.15
C ASP A 134 -11.71 16.23 3.89
N LYS A 135 -11.56 17.21 4.81
CA LYS A 135 -12.24 18.51 4.70
C LYS A 135 -11.86 19.31 3.44
N LYS A 136 -10.78 18.94 2.76
CA LYS A 136 -10.30 19.56 1.51
C LYS A 136 -10.73 18.80 0.27
N GLY A 137 -11.53 17.72 0.42
CA GLY A 137 -11.97 16.86 -0.67
C GLY A 137 -10.91 15.89 -1.18
N LYS A 138 -9.82 15.68 -0.46
CA LYS A 138 -8.80 14.69 -0.81
C LYS A 138 -9.21 13.31 -0.31
N LEU A 139 -9.12 12.32 -1.20
CA LEU A 139 -9.41 10.93 -0.91
C LEU A 139 -8.27 10.28 -0.11
N HIS A 140 -8.62 9.60 0.95
CA HIS A 140 -7.71 8.82 1.79
C HIS A 140 -8.21 7.37 1.87
N ILE A 141 -7.43 6.43 1.36
CA ILE A 141 -7.72 5.01 1.47
C ILE A 141 -7.47 4.61 2.93
N GLN A 142 -8.49 4.03 3.56
CA GLN A 142 -8.45 3.58 4.95
C GLN A 142 -8.13 2.09 5.03
N GLU A 143 -8.82 1.27 4.24
CA GLU A 143 -8.69 -0.18 4.23
C GLU A 143 -8.69 -0.71 2.81
N LYS A 144 -8.09 -1.89 2.62
CA LYS A 144 -8.04 -2.63 1.35
C LYS A 144 -8.26 -4.10 1.63
N PHE A 145 -9.09 -4.71 0.81
CA PHE A 145 -9.36 -6.13 0.86
C PHE A 145 -9.01 -6.75 -0.49
N ASP A 146 -7.98 -7.60 -0.50
CA ASP A 146 -7.57 -8.35 -1.68
C ASP A 146 -8.43 -9.59 -1.83
N PHE A 147 -8.80 -9.91 -3.05
CA PHE A 147 -9.58 -11.10 -3.39
C PHE A 147 -8.65 -12.27 -3.75
N THR A 148 -9.09 -13.46 -3.40
CA THR A 148 -8.45 -14.72 -3.79
C THR A 148 -9.12 -15.23 -5.07
N ALA A 149 -8.29 -15.54 -6.07
CA ALA A 149 -8.76 -16.09 -7.33
C ALA A 149 -8.97 -17.61 -7.26
N SER A 150 -10.02 -18.11 -7.92
CA SER A 150 -10.11 -19.53 -8.32
C SER A 150 -9.35 -19.77 -9.63
N GLU A 151 -9.10 -21.04 -9.99
CA GLU A 151 -8.70 -21.36 -11.36
C GLU A 151 -9.78 -20.90 -12.36
N ALA A 152 -9.32 -20.42 -13.52
CA ALA A 152 -10.22 -20.07 -14.61
C ALA A 152 -10.74 -21.35 -15.30
N VAL A 153 -12.05 -21.43 -15.51
CA VAL A 153 -12.70 -22.48 -16.27
C VAL A 153 -13.40 -21.83 -17.46
N ASP A 154 -13.08 -22.27 -18.67
CA ASP A 154 -13.60 -21.69 -19.92
C ASP A 154 -13.43 -20.15 -20.00
N GLY A 155 -12.29 -19.66 -19.54
CA GLY A 155 -11.96 -18.23 -19.50
C GLY A 155 -12.68 -17.44 -18.40
N VAL A 156 -13.43 -18.08 -17.51
CA VAL A 156 -14.15 -17.42 -16.41
C VAL A 156 -13.49 -17.77 -15.08
N ALA A 157 -13.14 -16.75 -14.30
CA ALA A 157 -12.56 -16.90 -12.98
C ALA A 157 -13.41 -16.20 -11.91
N LYS A 158 -13.51 -16.83 -10.76
CA LYS A 158 -14.18 -16.31 -9.58
C LYS A 158 -13.15 -15.75 -8.61
N TYR A 159 -13.40 -14.57 -8.08
CA TYR A 159 -12.60 -13.91 -7.05
C TYR A 159 -13.45 -13.70 -5.82
N THR A 160 -12.96 -14.16 -4.67
CA THR A 160 -13.70 -14.07 -3.40
C THR A 160 -12.87 -13.38 -2.32
N ALA A 161 -13.53 -12.63 -1.47
CA ALA A 161 -12.93 -12.00 -0.29
C ALA A 161 -13.91 -11.98 0.86
N SER A 162 -13.37 -12.09 2.09
CA SER A 162 -14.12 -11.82 3.31
C SER A 162 -13.77 -10.41 3.78
N ILE A 163 -14.74 -9.51 3.72
CA ILE A 163 -14.59 -8.10 4.08
C ILE A 163 -14.98 -7.94 5.54
N ASN A 164 -14.02 -7.59 6.38
CA ASN A 164 -14.22 -7.39 7.81
C ASN A 164 -13.70 -5.98 8.21
N PRO A 165 -14.55 -4.95 8.15
CA PRO A 165 -14.13 -3.60 8.50
C PRO A 165 -13.75 -3.49 9.98
N ASP A 166 -12.60 -2.90 10.28
CA ASP A 166 -12.09 -2.73 11.65
C ASP A 166 -12.45 -1.37 12.26
N ARG A 167 -12.99 -0.44 11.46
CA ARG A 167 -13.34 0.93 11.86
C ARG A 167 -14.74 1.34 11.45
N SER A 168 -15.41 2.08 12.34
CA SER A 168 -16.69 2.72 12.00
C SER A 168 -16.46 3.99 11.16
N GLY A 169 -17.37 4.28 10.25
CA GLY A 169 -17.29 5.49 9.44
C GLY A 169 -18.20 5.44 8.22
N ILE A 170 -18.24 6.55 7.50
CA ILE A 170 -18.88 6.63 6.18
C ILE A 170 -17.76 6.51 5.15
N TYR A 171 -17.79 5.45 4.36
CA TYR A 171 -16.78 5.16 3.36
C TYR A 171 -17.34 5.30 1.95
N GLN A 172 -16.47 5.74 1.03
CA GLN A 172 -16.62 5.47 -0.39
C GLN A 172 -15.99 4.11 -0.66
N VAL A 173 -16.75 3.22 -1.28
CA VAL A 173 -16.31 1.87 -1.62
C VAL A 173 -16.08 1.81 -3.13
N ALA A 174 -14.93 1.30 -3.54
CA ALA A 174 -14.60 1.12 -4.95
C ALA A 174 -13.85 -0.19 -5.15
N GLY A 175 -14.22 -0.93 -6.18
CA GLY A 175 -13.48 -2.09 -6.65
C GLY A 175 -12.52 -1.72 -7.76
N ARG A 176 -11.41 -2.41 -7.87
CA ARG A 176 -10.52 -2.34 -9.03
C ARG A 176 -9.87 -3.67 -9.33
N ILE A 177 -9.60 -3.86 -10.62
CA ILE A 177 -8.78 -4.95 -11.11
C ILE A 177 -7.45 -4.38 -11.62
N TYR A 178 -6.37 -5.13 -11.44
CA TYR A 178 -5.03 -4.71 -11.85
C TYR A 178 -4.20 -5.91 -12.32
N ALA A 179 -3.20 -5.64 -13.15
CA ALA A 179 -2.25 -6.66 -13.57
C ALA A 179 -1.37 -7.10 -12.41
N LYS A 180 -1.27 -8.41 -12.18
CA LYS A 180 -0.55 -9.01 -11.04
C LYS A 180 0.55 -9.94 -11.54
N ASN A 181 1.76 -9.77 -11.02
CA ASN A 181 2.88 -10.66 -11.26
C ASN A 181 3.84 -10.60 -10.07
N SER A 182 4.13 -11.73 -9.47
CA SER A 182 4.99 -11.84 -8.27
C SER A 182 6.46 -11.47 -8.54
N LYS A 183 6.89 -11.47 -9.80
CA LYS A 183 8.24 -11.08 -10.20
C LYS A 183 8.42 -9.57 -10.35
N LEU A 184 7.35 -8.79 -10.31
CA LEU A 184 7.44 -7.33 -10.28
C LEU A 184 7.78 -6.84 -8.87
N PRO A 185 8.71 -5.88 -8.71
CA PRO A 185 9.05 -5.30 -7.42
C PRO A 185 7.86 -4.63 -6.73
N HIS A 186 7.01 -3.99 -7.52
CA HIS A 186 5.80 -3.34 -7.06
C HIS A 186 4.73 -3.40 -8.15
N ARG A 187 3.45 -3.48 -7.75
CA ARG A 187 2.35 -3.53 -8.71
C ARG A 187 2.22 -2.28 -9.59
N GLN A 188 2.74 -1.13 -9.14
CA GLN A 188 2.78 0.10 -9.94
C GLN A 188 3.83 0.07 -11.07
N ASP A 189 4.70 -0.94 -11.12
CA ASP A 189 5.65 -1.11 -12.23
C ASP A 189 4.98 -1.55 -13.54
N PHE A 190 3.67 -1.78 -13.48
CA PHE A 190 2.86 -2.05 -14.66
C PHE A 190 1.46 -1.42 -14.49
N GLU A 191 1.15 -0.49 -15.37
CA GLU A 191 0.07 0.49 -15.25
C GLU A 191 -1.35 0.00 -15.55
N LEU A 192 -1.55 -1.27 -15.87
CA LEU A 192 -2.88 -1.80 -16.19
C LEU A 192 -3.76 -1.89 -14.95
N VAL A 193 -4.70 -0.98 -14.86
CA VAL A 193 -5.71 -0.89 -13.80
C VAL A 193 -7.05 -0.53 -14.44
N ARG A 194 -8.14 -1.09 -13.93
CA ARG A 194 -9.51 -0.70 -14.27
C ARG A 194 -10.38 -0.71 -13.03
N TRP A 195 -11.17 0.33 -12.87
CA TRP A 195 -12.18 0.44 -11.82
C TRP A 195 -13.44 -0.34 -12.17
N LEU A 196 -14.09 -0.87 -11.16
CA LEU A 196 -15.34 -1.64 -11.22
C LEU A 196 -16.51 -0.77 -10.80
#